data_2be29aef1381d0f1f1f327ef5250d79b
#
_entry.id   2be29aef1381d0f1f1f327ef5250d79b
#
_cell.length_a   1.000
_cell.length_b   1.000
_cell.length_c   1.000
_cell.angle_alpha   90.00
_cell.angle_beta   90.00
_cell.angle_gamma   90.00
#
_symmetry.space_group_name_H-M   'P 1'
#
loop_
_entity.id
_entity.type
_entity.pdbx_description
1 polymer ?
#
loop_
_entity_poly.entity_id
_entity_poly.type
_entity_poly.pdbx_seq_one_letter_code
_entity_poly.pdbx_strand_id
1 'polypeptide(L)'
;KGLIKQLKYRFYRQSITKRIIIVITMLSILSNAVFVGSVFVIMKNQLFNKTKLDHEKDITMLEKELEMFFNGIRNDAVSVLVSDSCQTLLSDSEEFLSSDTAVQYRKYKLMQGTIMSTIGQRPEYNTIAFYDLNGNCYADDRLIESQGYLLQQQERVRDFLDSDKNESVAFIHKSPWRKKKENDFKDCISYLRKVYNKNKGQLIGVAELEIPNEAIKELYRPIMENGSSIYLVSGDCVLSAGEPHMLYRNLATETGMHV
;
A
#
# COMPACT_ATOMS: atom_id res chain seq x y z
N LYS A 1 -5.30 58.40 23.62
CA LYS A 1 -6.23 59.56 23.32
C LYS A 1 -5.47 60.85 22.99
N GLY A 2 -4.24 61.11 23.47
CA GLY A 2 -3.44 62.30 23.18
C GLY A 2 -2.95 62.44 21.76
N LEU A 3 -2.48 61.33 21.15
CA LEU A 3 -1.87 61.31 19.80
C LEU A 3 -2.88 61.73 18.72
N ILE A 4 -4.10 61.21 18.80
CA ILE A 4 -5.18 61.56 17.84
C ILE A 4 -5.57 63.03 17.96
N LYS A 5 -5.61 63.63 19.15
CA LYS A 5 -5.86 65.07 19.32
C LYS A 5 -4.76 65.94 18.74
N GLN A 6 -3.47 65.53 18.94
CA GLN A 6 -2.32 66.26 18.35
C GLN A 6 -2.29 66.17 16.84
N LEU A 7 -2.59 65.01 16.25
CA LEU A 7 -2.70 64.83 14.76
C LEU A 7 -3.84 65.68 14.20
N LYS A 8 -5.01 65.68 14.89
CA LYS A 8 -6.14 66.50 14.49
C LYS A 8 -5.81 67.99 14.51
N TYR A 9 -5.14 68.48 15.56
CA TYR A 9 -4.73 69.87 15.68
C TYR A 9 -3.71 70.30 14.61
N ARG A 10 -2.68 69.47 14.30
CA ARG A 10 -1.72 69.68 13.22
C ARG A 10 -2.39 69.70 11.88
N PHE A 11 -3.35 68.84 11.61
CA PHE A 11 -4.12 68.79 10.37
C PHE A 11 -4.92 70.07 10.13
N TYR A 12 -5.58 70.57 11.13
CA TYR A 12 -6.36 71.83 11.02
C TYR A 12 -5.51 73.09 10.84
N ARG A 13 -4.27 73.10 11.20
CA ARG A 13 -3.33 74.23 11.05
C ARG A 13 -2.66 74.32 9.67
N GLN A 14 -2.87 73.30 8.80
CA GLN A 14 -2.33 73.29 7.45
C GLN A 14 -3.23 74.04 6.45
N SER A 15 -2.62 74.47 5.31
CA SER A 15 -3.39 75.08 4.23
C SER A 15 -4.41 74.06 3.64
N ILE A 16 -5.54 74.58 3.11
CA ILE A 16 -6.59 73.73 2.56
C ILE A 16 -6.07 72.76 1.50
N THR A 17 -5.15 73.19 0.63
CA THR A 17 -4.53 72.35 -0.39
C THR A 17 -3.78 71.15 0.21
N LYS A 18 -3.01 71.36 1.28
CA LYS A 18 -2.29 70.26 1.96
C LYS A 18 -3.25 69.27 2.60
N ARG A 19 -4.35 69.70 3.15
CA ARG A 19 -5.41 68.83 3.72
C ARG A 19 -6.05 67.94 2.68
N ILE A 20 -6.35 68.50 1.49
CA ILE A 20 -6.92 67.75 0.36
C ILE A 20 -5.95 66.71 -0.12
N ILE A 21 -4.66 67.03 -0.29
CA ILE A 21 -3.64 66.08 -0.71
C ILE A 21 -3.53 64.92 0.31
N ILE A 22 -3.51 65.20 1.63
CA ILE A 22 -3.42 64.18 2.66
C ILE A 22 -4.63 63.23 2.61
N VAL A 23 -5.83 63.77 2.47
CA VAL A 23 -7.07 63.00 2.41
C VAL A 23 -7.09 62.11 1.16
N ILE A 24 -6.72 62.63 -0.01
CA ILE A 24 -6.66 61.85 -1.28
C ILE A 24 -5.61 60.73 -1.13
N THR A 25 -4.43 61.05 -0.59
CA THR A 25 -3.37 60.04 -0.39
C THR A 25 -3.80 58.94 0.58
N MET A 26 -4.43 59.28 1.72
CA MET A 26 -4.98 58.30 2.67
C MET A 26 -6.08 57.45 2.01
N LEU A 27 -6.98 58.05 1.24
CA LEU A 27 -8.03 57.30 0.55
C LEU A 27 -7.47 56.32 -0.48
N SER A 28 -6.45 56.77 -1.24
CA SER A 28 -5.72 55.91 -2.19
C SER A 28 -5.01 54.74 -1.51
N ILE A 29 -4.32 55.00 -0.39
CA ILE A 29 -3.67 53.94 0.37
C ILE A 29 -4.70 52.94 0.91
N LEU A 30 -5.81 53.41 1.47
CA LEU A 30 -6.88 52.58 1.98
C LEU A 30 -7.52 51.69 0.89
N SER A 31 -7.82 52.31 -0.27
CA SER A 31 -8.37 51.62 -1.44
C SER A 31 -7.43 50.50 -1.92
N ASN A 32 -6.12 50.81 -2.05
CA ASN A 32 -5.13 49.80 -2.43
C ASN A 32 -5.00 48.69 -1.39
N ALA A 33 -5.05 49.01 -0.10
CA ALA A 33 -4.98 47.97 0.95
C ALA A 33 -6.20 47.04 0.88
N VAL A 34 -7.39 47.54 0.68
CA VAL A 34 -8.62 46.75 0.48
C VAL A 34 -8.53 45.88 -0.77
N PHE A 35 -8.06 46.46 -1.88
CA PHE A 35 -7.89 45.74 -3.12
C PHE A 35 -6.90 44.56 -2.98
N VAL A 36 -5.70 44.85 -2.45
CA VAL A 36 -4.66 43.81 -2.23
C VAL A 36 -5.18 42.73 -1.26
N GLY A 37 -5.84 43.10 -0.17
CA GLY A 37 -6.45 42.17 0.77
C GLY A 37 -7.49 41.25 0.10
N SER A 38 -8.36 41.86 -0.72
CA SER A 38 -9.38 41.08 -1.47
C SER A 38 -8.75 40.09 -2.47
N VAL A 39 -7.76 40.53 -3.24
CA VAL A 39 -7.03 39.68 -4.19
C VAL A 39 -6.35 38.54 -3.44
N PHE A 40 -5.70 38.81 -2.31
CA PHE A 40 -5.03 37.79 -1.48
C PHE A 40 -6.01 36.71 -1.00
N VAL A 41 -7.18 37.10 -0.48
CA VAL A 41 -8.22 36.14 -0.05
C VAL A 41 -8.73 35.29 -1.19
N ILE A 42 -8.98 35.90 -2.34
CA ILE A 42 -9.44 35.17 -3.55
C ILE A 42 -8.37 34.17 -4.00
N MET A 43 -7.12 34.62 -4.14
CA MET A 43 -6.01 33.73 -4.52
C MET A 43 -5.80 32.58 -3.55
N LYS A 44 -5.85 32.84 -2.24
CA LYS A 44 -5.74 31.81 -1.22
C LYS A 44 -6.84 30.75 -1.37
N ASN A 45 -8.09 31.19 -1.54
CA ASN A 45 -9.22 30.27 -1.72
C ASN A 45 -9.13 29.48 -3.03
N GLN A 46 -8.72 30.09 -4.11
CA GLN A 46 -8.51 29.42 -5.40
C GLN A 46 -7.39 28.38 -5.31
N LEU A 47 -6.26 28.74 -4.69
CA LEU A 47 -5.14 27.82 -4.48
C LEU A 47 -5.55 26.64 -3.64
N PHE A 48 -6.24 26.89 -2.51
CA PHE A 48 -6.73 25.83 -1.63
C PHE A 48 -7.68 24.86 -2.35
N ASN A 49 -8.67 25.40 -3.09
CA ASN A 49 -9.63 24.58 -3.83
C ASN A 49 -8.96 23.79 -4.96
N LYS A 50 -7.99 24.40 -5.65
CA LYS A 50 -7.21 23.69 -6.69
C LYS A 50 -6.40 22.55 -6.07
N THR A 51 -5.66 22.80 -5.00
CA THR A 51 -4.87 21.78 -4.31
C THR A 51 -5.75 20.62 -3.82
N LYS A 52 -6.91 20.93 -3.23
CA LYS A 52 -7.87 19.92 -2.81
C LYS A 52 -8.34 19.04 -3.99
N LEU A 53 -8.71 19.66 -5.10
CA LEU A 53 -9.17 18.96 -6.31
C LEU A 53 -8.06 18.08 -6.91
N ASP A 54 -6.82 18.56 -6.91
CA ASP A 54 -5.68 17.82 -7.41
C ASP A 54 -5.43 16.59 -6.52
N HIS A 55 -5.47 16.74 -5.18
CA HIS A 55 -5.36 15.57 -4.27
C HIS A 55 -6.51 14.57 -4.42
N GLU A 56 -7.75 15.02 -4.61
CA GLU A 56 -8.88 14.12 -4.86
C GLU A 56 -8.69 13.29 -6.14
N LYS A 57 -8.14 13.90 -7.19
CA LYS A 57 -7.80 13.19 -8.43
C LYS A 57 -6.68 12.18 -8.22
N ASP A 58 -5.62 12.57 -7.51
CA ASP A 58 -4.48 11.69 -7.21
C ASP A 58 -4.94 10.46 -6.42
N ILE A 59 -5.80 10.64 -5.41
CA ILE A 59 -6.38 9.54 -4.63
C ILE A 59 -7.23 8.63 -5.52
N THR A 60 -8.10 9.20 -6.36
CA THR A 60 -8.95 8.41 -7.27
C THR A 60 -8.13 7.62 -8.29
N MET A 61 -7.02 8.19 -8.77
CA MET A 61 -6.11 7.50 -9.68
C MET A 61 -5.41 6.34 -8.95
N LEU A 62 -4.89 6.60 -7.75
CA LEU A 62 -4.25 5.58 -6.93
C LEU A 62 -5.19 4.42 -6.58
N GLU A 63 -6.44 4.72 -6.24
CA GLU A 63 -7.47 3.70 -5.96
C GLU A 63 -7.63 2.75 -7.16
N LYS A 64 -7.72 3.29 -8.38
CA LYS A 64 -7.81 2.48 -9.60
C LYS A 64 -6.54 1.67 -9.86
N GLU A 65 -5.38 2.25 -9.63
CA GLU A 65 -4.09 1.54 -9.81
C GLU A 65 -3.96 0.39 -8.82
N LEU A 66 -4.33 0.61 -7.54
CA LEU A 66 -4.36 -0.45 -6.53
C LEU A 66 -5.38 -1.54 -6.89
N GLU A 67 -6.57 -1.17 -7.36
CA GLU A 67 -7.58 -2.14 -7.79
C GLU A 67 -7.05 -3.00 -8.97
N MET A 68 -6.45 -2.37 -9.97
CA MET A 68 -5.85 -3.09 -11.10
C MET A 68 -4.70 -3.99 -10.65
N PHE A 69 -3.86 -3.53 -9.73
CA PHE A 69 -2.75 -4.29 -9.18
C PHE A 69 -3.24 -5.54 -8.43
N PHE A 70 -4.19 -5.39 -7.50
CA PHE A 70 -4.73 -6.54 -6.75
C PHE A 70 -5.57 -7.47 -7.63
N ASN A 71 -6.27 -6.97 -8.65
CA ASN A 71 -6.94 -7.82 -9.63
C ASN A 71 -5.93 -8.61 -10.48
N GLY A 72 -4.78 -8.02 -10.81
CA GLY A 72 -3.65 -8.72 -11.44
C GLY A 72 -3.17 -9.88 -10.58
N ILE A 73 -2.90 -9.64 -9.29
CA ILE A 73 -2.50 -10.67 -8.33
C ILE A 73 -3.53 -11.80 -8.23
N ARG A 74 -4.83 -11.45 -8.16
CA ARG A 74 -5.92 -12.42 -8.13
C ARG A 74 -5.94 -13.31 -9.37
N ASN A 75 -5.75 -12.74 -10.55
CA ASN A 75 -5.74 -13.47 -11.82
C ASN A 75 -4.51 -14.38 -11.92
N ASP A 76 -3.35 -13.91 -11.50
CA ASP A 76 -2.12 -14.70 -11.47
C ASP A 76 -2.26 -15.87 -10.50
N ALA A 77 -2.81 -15.64 -9.31
CA ALA A 77 -3.13 -16.69 -8.34
C ALA A 77 -4.03 -17.76 -8.99
N VAL A 78 -5.13 -17.36 -9.61
CA VAL A 78 -6.05 -18.30 -10.29
C VAL A 78 -5.31 -19.10 -11.35
N SER A 79 -4.50 -18.46 -12.19
CA SER A 79 -3.73 -19.12 -13.25
C SER A 79 -2.81 -20.21 -12.70
N VAL A 80 -2.07 -19.90 -11.63
CA VAL A 80 -1.17 -20.85 -10.96
C VAL A 80 -1.95 -21.99 -10.33
N LEU A 81 -3.07 -21.69 -9.65
CA LEU A 81 -3.88 -22.68 -8.93
C LEU A 81 -4.56 -23.71 -9.81
N VAL A 82 -4.96 -23.33 -11.03
CA VAL A 82 -5.58 -24.25 -11.98
C VAL A 82 -4.56 -25.05 -12.78
N SER A 83 -3.26 -24.75 -12.65
CA SER A 83 -2.20 -25.48 -13.35
C SER A 83 -2.17 -26.95 -12.92
N ASP A 84 -1.92 -27.85 -13.86
CA ASP A 84 -1.87 -29.29 -13.56
C ASP A 84 -0.78 -29.64 -12.54
N SER A 85 0.34 -28.92 -12.54
CA SER A 85 1.42 -29.12 -11.58
C SER A 85 1.00 -28.79 -10.14
N CYS A 86 0.31 -27.67 -9.93
CA CYS A 86 -0.21 -27.29 -8.60
C CYS A 86 -1.29 -28.27 -8.16
N GLN A 87 -2.25 -28.59 -9.04
CA GLN A 87 -3.34 -29.52 -8.73
C GLN A 87 -2.82 -30.92 -8.36
N THR A 88 -1.87 -31.45 -9.12
CA THR A 88 -1.29 -32.77 -8.84
C THR A 88 -0.52 -32.79 -7.52
N LEU A 89 0.29 -31.74 -7.26
CA LEU A 89 1.08 -31.69 -6.03
C LEU A 89 0.19 -31.67 -4.79
N LEU A 90 -0.84 -30.81 -4.76
CA LEU A 90 -1.67 -30.63 -3.58
C LEU A 90 -2.74 -31.70 -3.41
N SER A 91 -3.28 -32.28 -4.51
CA SER A 91 -4.28 -33.35 -4.43
C SER A 91 -3.73 -34.68 -3.93
N ASP A 92 -2.47 -34.98 -4.24
CA ASP A 92 -1.84 -36.26 -4.01
C ASP A 92 -0.72 -36.14 -2.96
N SER A 93 -0.86 -35.24 -1.99
CA SER A 93 0.21 -34.92 -1.03
C SER A 93 0.66 -36.14 -0.21
N GLU A 94 -0.25 -37.01 0.23
CA GLU A 94 0.09 -38.24 0.94
C GLU A 94 0.79 -39.27 0.03
N GLU A 95 0.27 -39.48 -1.17
CA GLU A 95 0.89 -40.34 -2.19
C GLU A 95 2.23 -39.75 -2.65
N PHE A 96 2.32 -38.43 -2.74
CA PHE A 96 3.56 -37.72 -3.04
C PHE A 96 4.63 -38.02 -1.98
N LEU A 97 4.32 -37.90 -0.70
CA LEU A 97 5.28 -38.13 0.40
C LEU A 97 5.68 -39.61 0.52
N SER A 98 4.80 -40.54 0.13
CA SER A 98 5.06 -41.98 0.15
C SER A 98 5.66 -42.52 -1.15
N SER A 99 5.74 -41.71 -2.22
CA SER A 99 6.25 -42.14 -3.51
C SER A 99 7.79 -42.20 -3.57
N ASP A 100 8.31 -42.86 -4.58
CA ASP A 100 9.76 -42.88 -4.87
C ASP A 100 10.31 -41.46 -5.01
N THR A 101 11.51 -41.23 -4.47
CA THR A 101 12.25 -39.96 -4.51
C THR A 101 12.33 -39.35 -5.91
N ALA A 102 12.45 -40.21 -6.96
CA ALA A 102 12.47 -39.73 -8.35
C ALA A 102 11.11 -39.12 -8.79
N VAL A 103 9.99 -39.68 -8.32
CA VAL A 103 8.65 -39.17 -8.60
C VAL A 103 8.41 -37.88 -7.86
N GLN A 104 8.78 -37.81 -6.57
CA GLN A 104 8.73 -36.61 -5.76
C GLN A 104 9.50 -35.46 -6.40
N TYR A 105 10.75 -35.72 -6.80
CA TYR A 105 11.59 -34.72 -7.45
C TYR A 105 10.98 -34.19 -8.75
N ARG A 106 10.40 -35.06 -9.57
CA ARG A 106 9.77 -34.69 -10.85
C ARG A 106 8.55 -33.81 -10.61
N LYS A 107 7.63 -34.18 -9.73
CA LYS A 107 6.43 -33.39 -9.38
C LYS A 107 6.83 -32.03 -8.81
N TYR A 108 7.81 -32.00 -7.93
CA TYR A 108 8.35 -30.76 -7.37
C TYR A 108 8.95 -29.85 -8.45
N LYS A 109 9.74 -30.38 -9.37
CA LYS A 109 10.33 -29.60 -10.47
C LYS A 109 9.29 -29.01 -11.44
N LEU A 110 8.20 -29.71 -11.70
CA LEU A 110 7.08 -29.18 -12.48
C LEU A 110 6.43 -27.98 -11.80
N MET A 111 6.19 -28.07 -10.51
CA MET A 111 5.66 -26.95 -9.73
C MET A 111 6.64 -25.77 -9.69
N GLN A 112 7.93 -26.03 -9.47
CA GLN A 112 8.98 -25.00 -9.54
C GLN A 112 8.96 -24.26 -10.87
N GLY A 113 8.79 -24.98 -11.98
CA GLY A 113 8.66 -24.39 -13.32
C GLY A 113 7.46 -23.42 -13.41
N THR A 114 6.32 -23.79 -12.82
CA THR A 114 5.12 -22.93 -12.78
C THR A 114 5.36 -21.68 -11.93
N ILE A 115 5.90 -21.83 -10.72
CA ILE A 115 6.26 -20.69 -9.84
C ILE A 115 7.21 -19.75 -10.57
N MET A 116 8.25 -20.30 -11.17
CA MET A 116 9.29 -19.55 -11.86
C MET A 116 8.78 -18.77 -13.06
N SER A 117 7.89 -19.37 -13.85
CA SER A 117 7.29 -18.69 -15.00
C SER A 117 6.42 -17.53 -14.56
N THR A 118 5.68 -17.68 -13.47
CA THR A 118 4.82 -16.62 -12.91
C THR A 118 5.64 -15.48 -12.33
N ILE A 119 6.63 -15.77 -11.46
CA ILE A 119 7.53 -14.75 -10.90
C ILE A 119 8.35 -14.06 -12.00
N GLY A 120 8.75 -14.80 -13.04
CA GLY A 120 9.50 -14.22 -14.16
C GLY A 120 8.69 -13.22 -14.99
N GLN A 121 7.38 -13.37 -15.03
CA GLN A 121 6.46 -12.43 -15.68
C GLN A 121 6.04 -11.28 -14.75
N ARG A 122 6.16 -11.46 -13.44
CA ARG A 122 5.74 -10.55 -12.40
C ARG A 122 6.87 -10.34 -11.36
N PRO A 123 7.86 -9.50 -11.70
CA PRO A 123 9.01 -9.25 -10.82
C PRO A 123 8.65 -8.60 -9.49
N GLU A 124 7.43 -8.07 -9.35
CA GLU A 124 6.87 -7.54 -8.14
C GLU A 124 6.60 -8.59 -7.05
N TYR A 125 6.57 -9.89 -7.37
CA TYR A 125 6.44 -10.93 -6.34
C TYR A 125 7.78 -11.25 -5.69
N ASN A 126 7.76 -11.41 -4.35
CA ASN A 126 8.88 -11.96 -3.61
C ASN A 126 8.95 -13.47 -3.79
N THR A 127 7.84 -14.15 -3.50
CA THR A 127 7.68 -15.59 -3.72
C THR A 127 6.23 -15.99 -3.91
N ILE A 128 6.05 -17.22 -4.37
CA ILE A 128 4.78 -17.95 -4.35
C ILE A 128 5.04 -19.23 -3.58
N ALA A 129 4.25 -19.47 -2.54
CA ALA A 129 4.30 -20.67 -1.73
C ALA A 129 2.95 -21.39 -1.75
N PHE A 130 3.00 -22.72 -1.65
CA PHE A 130 1.81 -23.56 -1.53
C PHE A 130 1.89 -24.35 -0.23
N TYR A 131 0.77 -24.47 0.42
CA TYR A 131 0.60 -25.26 1.64
C TYR A 131 -0.46 -26.32 1.40
N ASP A 132 -0.13 -27.58 1.65
CA ASP A 132 -1.12 -28.65 1.65
C ASP A 132 -1.90 -28.67 2.97
N LEU A 133 -2.93 -29.52 3.06
CA LEU A 133 -3.75 -29.66 4.27
C LEU A 133 -2.99 -30.27 5.45
N ASN A 134 -1.84 -30.90 5.19
CA ASN A 134 -0.96 -31.48 6.23
C ASN A 134 0.05 -30.44 6.75
N GLY A 135 0.07 -29.22 6.19
CA GLY A 135 0.97 -28.15 6.59
C GLY A 135 2.35 -28.19 5.91
N ASN A 136 2.56 -29.05 4.91
CA ASN A 136 3.79 -29.02 4.12
C ASN A 136 3.80 -27.78 3.23
N CYS A 137 4.96 -27.13 3.16
CA CYS A 137 5.17 -25.92 2.37
C CYS A 137 6.03 -26.22 1.14
N TYR A 138 5.60 -25.70 -0.01
CA TYR A 138 6.28 -25.84 -1.28
C TYR A 138 6.51 -24.43 -1.87
N ALA A 139 7.76 -23.98 -1.90
CA ALA A 139 8.16 -22.67 -2.40
C ALA A 139 9.36 -22.76 -3.35
N ASP A 140 9.85 -21.64 -3.83
CA ASP A 140 11.01 -21.58 -4.73
C ASP A 140 12.29 -22.10 -4.02
N ASP A 141 12.91 -23.15 -4.54
CA ASP A 141 14.11 -23.80 -3.99
C ASP A 141 15.39 -22.92 -4.08
N ARG A 142 15.33 -21.80 -4.77
CA ARG A 142 16.43 -20.82 -4.85
C ARG A 142 16.42 -19.82 -3.69
N LEU A 143 15.37 -19.78 -2.92
CA LEU A 143 15.24 -18.92 -1.77
C LEU A 143 15.94 -19.54 -0.54
N ILE A 144 16.34 -18.67 0.37
CA ILE A 144 16.84 -19.06 1.69
C ILE A 144 15.71 -18.82 2.67
N GLU A 145 15.41 -19.87 3.43
CA GLU A 145 14.39 -19.89 4.45
C GLU A 145 14.92 -19.37 5.79
N SER A 146 14.10 -18.60 6.51
CA SER A 146 14.40 -18.15 7.87
C SER A 146 13.96 -19.19 8.91
N GLN A 147 14.88 -19.69 9.69
CA GLN A 147 14.54 -20.59 10.80
C GLN A 147 13.67 -19.88 11.85
N GLY A 148 12.58 -20.52 12.26
CA GLY A 148 11.66 -20.02 13.29
C GLY A 148 10.49 -19.18 12.77
N TYR A 149 10.53 -18.73 11.52
CA TYR A 149 9.43 -17.97 10.95
C TYR A 149 8.33 -18.84 10.35
N LEU A 150 8.66 -20.03 9.90
CA LEU A 150 7.70 -21.00 9.35
C LEU A 150 6.56 -21.35 10.31
N LEU A 151 6.82 -21.41 11.61
CA LEU A 151 5.78 -21.67 12.60
C LEU A 151 4.73 -20.56 12.63
N GLN A 152 5.13 -19.28 12.58
CA GLN A 152 4.21 -18.16 12.53
C GLN A 152 3.46 -18.10 11.18
N GLN A 153 4.16 -18.41 10.09
CA GLN A 153 3.56 -18.46 8.77
C GLN A 153 2.54 -19.61 8.68
N GLN A 154 2.86 -20.79 9.24
CA GLN A 154 1.94 -21.91 9.30
C GLN A 154 0.68 -21.60 10.13
N GLU A 155 0.84 -20.91 11.28
CA GLU A 155 -0.28 -20.48 12.10
C GLU A 155 -1.22 -19.55 11.31
N ARG A 156 -0.69 -18.55 10.63
CA ARG A 156 -1.45 -17.62 9.78
C ARG A 156 -2.19 -18.34 8.63
N VAL A 157 -1.53 -19.30 7.97
CA VAL A 157 -2.14 -20.10 6.91
C VAL A 157 -3.22 -21.00 7.48
N ARG A 158 -3.02 -21.57 8.67
CA ARG A 158 -4.01 -22.38 9.36
C ARG A 158 -5.24 -21.57 9.73
N ASP A 159 -5.05 -20.38 10.34
CA ASP A 159 -6.14 -19.47 10.67
C ASP A 159 -6.96 -19.07 9.43
N PHE A 160 -6.27 -18.87 8.30
CA PHE A 160 -6.94 -18.61 7.03
C PHE A 160 -7.69 -19.85 6.51
N LEU A 161 -7.12 -21.05 6.63
CA LEU A 161 -7.80 -22.29 6.26
C LEU A 161 -9.10 -22.50 7.05
N ASP A 162 -9.07 -22.18 8.35
CA ASP A 162 -10.22 -22.32 9.26
C ASP A 162 -11.26 -21.21 9.07
N SER A 163 -10.93 -20.13 8.36
CA SER A 163 -11.87 -19.05 8.07
C SER A 163 -12.85 -19.40 6.96
N ASP A 164 -14.00 -18.73 6.90
CA ASP A 164 -14.98 -18.87 5.81
C ASP A 164 -14.57 -18.16 4.51
N LYS A 165 -13.43 -17.46 4.51
CA LYS A 165 -12.95 -16.71 3.35
C LYS A 165 -12.26 -17.62 2.35
N ASN A 166 -12.49 -17.37 1.05
CA ASN A 166 -11.79 -18.05 -0.04
C ASN A 166 -10.48 -17.34 -0.42
N GLU A 167 -10.38 -16.05 -0.12
CA GLU A 167 -9.19 -15.22 -0.35
C GLU A 167 -9.05 -14.18 0.76
N SER A 168 -7.83 -13.77 1.04
CA SER A 168 -7.52 -12.73 2.03
C SER A 168 -6.20 -12.06 1.70
N VAL A 169 -6.10 -10.77 2.01
CA VAL A 169 -4.81 -10.07 2.07
C VAL A 169 -4.38 -10.06 3.53
N ALA A 170 -3.25 -10.66 3.81
CA ALA A 170 -2.70 -10.70 5.16
C ALA A 170 -1.89 -9.43 5.45
N PHE A 171 -1.78 -9.11 6.75
CA PHE A 171 -1.01 -7.97 7.24
C PHE A 171 0.46 -8.05 6.82
N ILE A 172 1.11 -6.88 6.85
CA ILE A 172 2.54 -6.79 6.59
C ILE A 172 3.33 -7.65 7.60
N HIS A 173 4.32 -8.34 7.09
CA HIS A 173 5.21 -9.21 7.86
C HIS A 173 6.59 -9.28 7.20
N LYS A 174 7.58 -9.71 7.96
CA LYS A 174 8.86 -10.10 7.37
C LYS A 174 8.67 -11.39 6.58
N SER A 175 9.04 -11.38 5.31
CA SER A 175 9.04 -12.59 4.50
C SER A 175 9.93 -13.66 5.13
N PRO A 176 9.51 -14.93 5.20
CA PRO A 176 10.41 -16.02 5.59
C PRO A 176 11.42 -16.36 4.47
N TRP A 177 11.26 -15.76 3.32
CA TRP A 177 12.03 -16.07 2.13
C TRP A 177 12.89 -14.91 1.69
N ARG A 178 14.16 -15.16 1.38
CA ARG A 178 15.04 -14.18 0.74
C ARG A 178 15.83 -14.79 -0.41
N LYS A 179 16.16 -14.00 -1.41
CA LYS A 179 17.06 -14.43 -2.47
C LYS A 179 18.48 -14.63 -1.92
N LYS A 180 19.22 -15.62 -2.46
CA LYS A 180 20.59 -15.95 -2.00
C LYS A 180 21.57 -14.78 -2.03
N LYS A 181 21.34 -13.79 -2.90
CA LYS A 181 22.18 -12.60 -3.04
C LYS A 181 21.75 -11.41 -2.18
N GLU A 182 20.61 -11.49 -1.51
CA GLU A 182 20.10 -10.45 -0.62
C GLU A 182 20.50 -10.75 0.83
N ASN A 183 20.85 -9.70 1.58
CA ASN A 183 21.25 -9.85 2.98
C ASN A 183 20.04 -9.87 3.91
N ASP A 184 18.95 -9.17 3.53
CA ASP A 184 17.79 -8.94 4.38
C ASP A 184 16.52 -9.60 3.83
N PHE A 185 15.65 -9.99 4.77
CA PHE A 185 14.28 -10.43 4.47
C PHE A 185 13.40 -9.21 4.26
N LYS A 186 12.58 -9.23 3.19
CA LYS A 186 11.70 -8.11 2.82
C LYS A 186 10.49 -8.01 3.72
N ASP A 187 9.99 -6.81 3.90
CA ASP A 187 8.65 -6.57 4.42
C ASP A 187 7.65 -6.81 3.29
N CYS A 188 6.74 -7.76 3.48
CA CYS A 188 5.78 -8.19 2.48
C CYS A 188 4.36 -8.17 3.04
N ILE A 189 3.39 -7.97 2.18
CA ILE A 189 2.01 -8.41 2.39
C ILE A 189 1.82 -9.75 1.67
N SER A 190 0.89 -10.58 2.15
CA SER A 190 0.57 -11.84 1.50
C SER A 190 -0.87 -11.84 1.01
N TYR A 191 -1.05 -12.22 -0.25
CA TYR A 191 -2.33 -12.62 -0.77
C TYR A 191 -2.48 -14.12 -0.60
N LEU A 192 -3.47 -14.53 0.21
CA LEU A 192 -3.79 -15.92 0.51
C LEU A 192 -5.03 -16.33 -0.26
N ARG A 193 -5.02 -17.54 -0.84
CA ARG A 193 -6.16 -18.10 -1.55
C ARG A 193 -6.28 -19.60 -1.33
N LYS A 194 -7.50 -20.06 -1.01
CA LYS A 194 -7.84 -21.48 -0.91
C LYS A 194 -7.76 -22.15 -2.28
N VAL A 195 -7.16 -23.32 -2.31
CA VAL A 195 -6.99 -24.15 -3.52
C VAL A 195 -7.97 -25.30 -3.46
N TYR A 196 -8.82 -25.38 -4.46
CA TYR A 196 -9.80 -26.48 -4.61
C TYR A 196 -9.39 -27.38 -5.76
N ASN A 197 -9.59 -28.69 -5.57
CA ASN A 197 -9.43 -29.66 -6.65
C ASN A 197 -10.40 -29.33 -7.78
N LYS A 198 -9.88 -29.11 -8.97
CA LYS A 198 -10.68 -28.66 -10.15
C LYS A 198 -11.75 -29.66 -10.58
N ASN A 199 -11.57 -30.95 -10.26
CA ASN A 199 -12.51 -32.01 -10.67
C ASN A 199 -13.51 -32.36 -9.57
N LYS A 200 -13.09 -32.29 -8.30
CA LYS A 200 -13.89 -32.74 -7.15
C LYS A 200 -14.44 -31.59 -6.32
N GLY A 201 -13.98 -30.36 -6.51
CA GLY A 201 -14.38 -29.20 -5.71
C GLY A 201 -13.97 -29.27 -4.23
N GLN A 202 -13.14 -30.22 -3.85
CA GLN A 202 -12.65 -30.37 -2.48
C GLN A 202 -11.48 -29.42 -2.23
N LEU A 203 -11.39 -28.87 -1.04
CA LEU A 203 -10.25 -28.07 -0.60
C LEU A 203 -9.00 -28.98 -0.54
N ILE A 204 -7.90 -28.57 -1.13
CA ILE A 204 -6.63 -29.31 -1.19
C ILE A 204 -5.44 -28.53 -0.63
N GLY A 205 -5.60 -27.26 -0.32
CA GLY A 205 -4.53 -26.45 0.25
C GLY A 205 -4.76 -24.95 0.15
N VAL A 206 -3.68 -24.19 0.36
CA VAL A 206 -3.63 -22.74 0.24
C VAL A 206 -2.44 -22.33 -0.64
N ALA A 207 -2.64 -21.32 -1.47
CA ALA A 207 -1.56 -20.60 -2.11
C ALA A 207 -1.35 -19.25 -1.42
N GLU A 208 -0.10 -18.85 -1.30
CA GLU A 208 0.36 -17.58 -0.79
C GLU A 208 1.23 -16.89 -1.84
N LEU A 209 0.86 -15.66 -2.19
CA LEU A 209 1.65 -14.79 -3.05
C LEU A 209 2.17 -13.64 -2.19
N GLU A 210 3.47 -13.58 -1.98
CA GLU A 210 4.11 -12.50 -1.22
C GLU A 210 4.48 -11.33 -2.11
N ILE A 211 4.04 -10.14 -1.71
CA ILE A 211 4.25 -8.88 -2.41
C ILE A 211 5.09 -7.98 -1.51
N PRO A 212 6.32 -7.62 -1.93
CA PRO A 212 7.14 -6.70 -1.17
C PRO A 212 6.48 -5.33 -1.04
N ASN A 213 6.65 -4.68 0.12
CA ASN A 213 6.16 -3.33 0.34
C ASN A 213 6.66 -2.34 -0.73
N GLU A 214 7.88 -2.53 -1.22
CA GLU A 214 8.45 -1.70 -2.28
C GLU A 214 7.63 -1.73 -3.57
N ALA A 215 7.06 -2.88 -3.95
CA ALA A 215 6.22 -2.98 -5.14
C ALA A 215 4.92 -2.15 -5.00
N ILE A 216 4.38 -2.10 -3.80
CA ILE A 216 3.19 -1.27 -3.51
C ILE A 216 3.56 0.20 -3.44
N LYS A 217 4.72 0.54 -2.87
CA LYS A 217 5.24 1.92 -2.81
C LYS A 217 5.43 2.54 -4.19
N GLU A 218 5.83 1.76 -5.19
CA GLU A 218 5.97 2.26 -6.55
C GLU A 218 4.66 2.85 -7.09
N LEU A 219 3.49 2.28 -6.71
CA LEU A 219 2.20 2.75 -7.17
C LEU A 219 1.86 4.16 -6.67
N TYR A 220 2.28 4.52 -5.45
CA TYR A 220 1.99 5.82 -4.87
C TYR A 220 3.20 6.76 -4.76
N ARG A 221 4.38 6.33 -5.25
CA ARG A 221 5.58 7.17 -5.29
C ARG A 221 5.35 8.54 -5.95
N PRO A 222 4.65 8.66 -7.11
CA PRO A 222 4.45 9.96 -7.76
C PRO A 222 3.68 10.96 -6.90
N ILE A 223 2.78 10.46 -6.04
CA ILE A 223 1.98 11.31 -5.14
C ILE A 223 2.84 11.76 -3.94
N MET A 224 3.72 10.88 -3.45
CA MET A 224 4.63 11.21 -2.34
C MET A 224 5.67 12.28 -2.70
N GLU A 225 6.13 12.30 -3.95
CA GLU A 225 7.07 13.32 -4.42
C GLU A 225 6.50 14.75 -4.29
N ASN A 226 5.19 14.89 -4.21
CA ASN A 226 4.51 16.16 -3.93
C ASN A 226 4.47 16.52 -2.42
N GLY A 227 5.18 15.79 -1.55
CA GLY A 227 5.27 16.04 -0.11
C GLY A 227 4.10 15.46 0.70
N SER A 228 3.31 14.56 0.13
CA SER A 228 2.22 13.86 0.82
C SER A 228 2.70 12.56 1.44
N SER A 229 2.23 12.24 2.65
CA SER A 229 2.41 10.92 3.27
C SER A 229 1.21 10.03 2.93
N ILE A 230 1.48 8.81 2.44
CA ILE A 230 0.45 7.86 2.03
C ILE A 230 0.61 6.58 2.84
N TYR A 231 -0.51 6.09 3.34
CA TYR A 231 -0.62 4.84 4.08
C TYR A 231 -1.71 3.97 3.47
N LEU A 232 -1.38 2.74 3.12
CA LEU A 232 -2.36 1.72 2.77
C LEU A 232 -2.75 0.99 4.05
N VAL A 233 -4.02 1.01 4.39
CA VAL A 233 -4.53 0.51 5.67
C VAL A 233 -5.58 -0.56 5.43
N SER A 234 -5.63 -1.58 6.27
CA SER A 234 -6.72 -2.56 6.33
C SER A 234 -7.17 -2.71 7.79
N GLY A 235 -8.39 -2.26 8.09
CA GLY A 235 -8.81 -2.05 9.47
C GLY A 235 -7.87 -1.07 10.16
N ASP A 236 -7.38 -1.40 11.35
CA ASP A 236 -6.47 -0.56 12.13
C ASP A 236 -4.98 -0.77 11.79
N CYS A 237 -4.65 -1.66 10.86
CA CYS A 237 -3.27 -2.03 10.55
C CYS A 237 -2.76 -1.38 9.26
N VAL A 238 -1.54 -0.83 9.32
CA VAL A 238 -0.83 -0.30 8.15
C VAL A 238 -0.26 -1.46 7.34
N LEU A 239 -0.74 -1.62 6.11
CA LEU A 239 -0.27 -2.64 5.16
C LEU A 239 0.96 -2.16 4.38
N SER A 240 0.98 -0.87 4.01
CA SER A 240 2.09 -0.27 3.29
C SER A 240 2.21 1.20 3.67
N ALA A 241 3.44 1.69 3.77
CA ALA A 241 3.74 3.08 4.08
C ALA A 241 4.98 3.55 3.32
N GLY A 242 5.01 4.83 2.96
CA GLY A 242 6.20 5.48 2.43
C GLY A 242 7.34 5.50 3.45
N GLU A 243 7.00 5.67 4.71
CA GLU A 243 7.93 5.76 5.82
C GLU A 243 8.07 4.42 6.54
N PRO A 244 9.28 3.80 6.57
CA PRO A 244 9.46 2.44 7.13
C PRO A 244 9.03 2.31 8.60
N HIS A 245 9.15 3.38 9.39
CA HIS A 245 8.79 3.36 10.81
C HIS A 245 7.28 3.28 11.07
N MET A 246 6.46 3.52 10.04
CA MET A 246 5.00 3.41 10.12
C MET A 246 4.49 2.00 9.82
N LEU A 247 5.34 1.14 9.24
CA LEU A 247 5.01 -0.27 9.05
C LEU A 247 4.83 -0.96 10.40
N TYR A 248 3.93 -1.91 10.48
CA TYR A 248 3.57 -2.68 11.69
C TYR A 248 2.86 -1.88 12.78
N ARG A 249 2.51 -0.62 12.56
CA ARG A 249 1.78 0.19 13.53
C ARG A 249 0.28 -0.03 13.44
N ASN A 250 -0.36 0.08 14.60
CA ASN A 250 -1.82 0.11 14.69
C ASN A 250 -2.25 1.57 14.83
N LEU A 251 -2.98 2.09 13.84
CA LEU A 251 -3.40 3.49 13.80
C LEU A 251 -4.36 3.86 14.93
N ALA A 252 -5.21 2.93 15.37
CA ALA A 252 -6.16 3.19 16.45
C ALA A 252 -5.46 3.50 17.77
N THR A 253 -4.30 2.88 18.03
CA THR A 253 -3.54 3.11 19.28
C THR A 253 -2.72 4.40 19.26
N GLU A 254 -2.35 4.92 18.09
CA GLU A 254 -1.44 6.07 17.99
C GLU A 254 -2.15 7.39 17.68
N THR A 255 -3.23 7.37 16.90
CA THR A 255 -3.88 8.60 16.44
C THR A 255 -5.26 8.84 17.05
N GLY A 256 -5.83 7.84 17.71
CA GLY A 256 -7.23 7.89 18.16
C GLY A 256 -8.23 7.98 16.99
N MET A 257 -7.76 7.81 15.75
CA MET A 257 -8.62 7.74 14.59
C MET A 257 -9.10 6.29 14.41
N HIS A 258 -10.40 6.09 14.60
CA HIS A 258 -11.09 4.88 14.12
C HIS A 258 -11.42 5.10 12.64
N VAL A 259 -10.88 4.27 11.77
CA VAL A 259 -11.14 4.27 10.33
C VAL A 259 -12.43 3.51 10.04
#